data_a95ab8830ae1668f139e2d54d48b6cb6
#
_entry.id   a95ab8830ae1668f139e2d54d48b6cb6
#
_cell.length_a   1.000
_cell.length_b   1.000
_cell.length_c   1.000
_cell.angle_alpha   90.00
_cell.angle_beta   90.00
_cell.angle_gamma   90.00
#
_symmetry.space_group_name_H-M   'P 1'
#
loop_
_entity.id
_entity.type
_entity.pdbx_description
1 polymer ?
#
loop_
_entity_poly.entity_id
_entity_poly.type
_entity_poly.pdbx_seq_one_letter_code
_entity_poly.pdbx_strand_id
1 'polypeptide(L)'
;GHTGTLTVIQRFGGGLNLNIHFHTLALDGVFSEEATGDLRFHPAPPPSDDEVGWLLATVRRRVRRLLRRRGLASDEDVPPPDRLAEESLALAGITSASVLGRIALGRRAGARVWRLGHDPEAAWVASTGPRQAHLDGFDLHANVWVPATNRARLEELCRYLLRPPVAQDRLRLTGDGRIRLRLKTPWADGTRHLLFEPLEFLEKLAALIPRAHVNLVLYH
;
A
#
# COMPACT_ATOMS: atom_id res chain seq x y z
N GLY A 1 3.37 -19.43 -24.28
CA GLY A 1 2.83 -19.82 -22.98
C GLY A 1 1.97 -18.70 -22.38
N HIS A 2 1.00 -19.08 -21.56
CA HIS A 2 0.09 -18.14 -20.90
C HIS A 2 0.39 -18.12 -19.40
N THR A 3 0.36 -16.94 -18.81
CA THR A 3 0.44 -16.74 -17.36
C THR A 3 -0.73 -15.90 -16.92
N GLY A 4 -0.93 -15.77 -15.60
CA GLY A 4 -2.00 -14.95 -15.05
C GLY A 4 -1.55 -14.25 -13.79
N THR A 5 -2.07 -13.04 -13.60
CA THR A 5 -1.84 -12.27 -12.37
C THR A 5 -3.14 -11.65 -11.85
N LEU A 6 -3.22 -11.53 -10.53
CA LEU A 6 -4.26 -10.78 -9.83
C LEU A 6 -3.58 -9.68 -9.03
N THR A 7 -3.90 -8.42 -9.32
CA THR A 7 -3.37 -7.28 -8.57
C THR A 7 -4.48 -6.62 -7.76
N VAL A 8 -4.23 -6.42 -6.47
CA VAL A 8 -5.08 -5.66 -5.55
C VAL A 8 -4.37 -4.36 -5.18
N ILE A 9 -5.05 -3.23 -5.39
CA ILE A 9 -4.56 -1.91 -5.03
C ILE A 9 -5.07 -1.57 -3.62
N GLN A 10 -4.18 -1.51 -2.65
CA GLN A 10 -4.51 -1.01 -1.32
C GLN A 10 -4.08 0.45 -1.18
N ARG A 11 -4.92 1.27 -0.54
CA ARG A 11 -4.70 2.71 -0.41
C ARG A 11 -4.27 3.15 1.00
N PHE A 12 -4.14 2.24 1.94
CA PHE A 12 -3.94 2.54 3.35
C PHE A 12 -2.66 1.93 3.91
N GLY A 13 -1.95 2.71 4.71
CA GLY A 13 -0.87 2.23 5.56
C GLY A 13 -1.38 1.75 6.93
N GLY A 14 -0.46 1.22 7.74
CA GLY A 14 -0.77 0.69 9.07
C GLY A 14 -1.37 1.72 10.04
N GLY A 15 -1.14 3.01 9.81
CA GLY A 15 -1.63 4.14 10.59
C GLY A 15 -2.82 4.87 9.99
N LEU A 16 -3.58 4.29 9.07
CA LEU A 16 -4.67 4.93 8.33
C LEU A 16 -4.22 6.13 7.49
N ASN A 17 -2.94 6.25 7.21
CA ASN A 17 -2.43 7.22 6.25
C ASN A 17 -2.68 6.72 4.83
N LEU A 18 -2.85 7.65 3.90
CA LEU A 18 -2.90 7.31 2.49
C LEU A 18 -1.52 6.78 2.06
N ASN A 19 -1.49 5.52 1.68
CA ASN A 19 -0.30 4.82 1.20
C ASN A 19 -0.71 3.84 0.11
N ILE A 20 -0.54 4.24 -1.14
CA ILE A 20 -0.94 3.43 -2.28
C ILE A 20 0.13 2.40 -2.55
N HIS A 21 -0.25 1.12 -2.46
CA HIS A 21 0.63 0.01 -2.78
C HIS A 21 -0.14 -1.13 -3.44
N PHE A 22 0.59 -1.99 -4.11
CA PHE A 22 0.05 -3.05 -4.95
C PHE A 22 0.43 -4.40 -4.37
N HIS A 23 -0.54 -5.28 -4.25
CA HIS A 23 -0.31 -6.69 -3.97
C HIS A 23 -0.63 -7.48 -5.22
N THR A 24 0.35 -8.17 -5.76
CA THR A 24 0.18 -8.98 -6.96
C THR A 24 0.39 -10.45 -6.64
N LEU A 25 -0.61 -11.27 -6.89
CA LEU A 25 -0.49 -12.72 -6.98
C LEU A 25 -0.18 -13.07 -8.43
N ALA A 26 0.94 -13.72 -8.65
CA ALA A 26 1.34 -14.20 -9.97
C ALA A 26 1.48 -15.72 -9.93
N LEU A 27 1.15 -16.38 -11.02
CA LEU A 27 1.52 -17.77 -11.20
C LEU A 27 3.05 -17.86 -11.28
N ASP A 28 3.63 -18.82 -10.58
CA ASP A 28 5.07 -19.11 -10.58
C ASP A 28 5.47 -20.00 -11.76
N GLY A 29 4.92 -19.72 -12.94
CA GLY A 29 5.17 -20.44 -14.16
C GLY A 29 4.25 -20.01 -15.30
N VAL A 30 4.26 -20.80 -16.35
CA VAL A 30 3.46 -20.57 -17.56
C VAL A 30 2.75 -21.85 -17.98
N PHE A 31 1.57 -21.71 -18.56
CA PHE A 31 0.88 -22.79 -19.24
C PHE A 31 1.21 -22.75 -20.73
N SER A 32 1.49 -23.90 -21.33
CA SER A 32 1.53 -24.09 -22.78
C SER A 32 0.47 -25.09 -23.21
N GLU A 33 -0.07 -24.89 -24.40
CA GLU A 33 -0.97 -25.85 -25.04
C GLU A 33 -0.13 -26.91 -25.77
N GLU A 34 -0.41 -28.17 -25.51
CA GLU A 34 0.22 -29.29 -26.23
C GLU A 34 -0.54 -29.59 -27.54
N ALA A 35 0.06 -30.36 -28.42
CA ALA A 35 -0.56 -30.75 -29.70
C ALA A 35 -1.89 -31.51 -29.54
N THR A 36 -2.14 -32.09 -28.37
CA THR A 36 -3.39 -32.77 -27.99
C THR A 36 -4.50 -31.80 -27.55
N GLY A 37 -4.21 -30.50 -27.40
CA GLY A 37 -5.12 -29.51 -26.83
C GLY A 37 -5.08 -29.43 -25.29
N ASP A 38 -4.26 -30.26 -24.65
CA ASP A 38 -4.11 -30.23 -23.19
C ASP A 38 -3.19 -29.10 -22.76
N LEU A 39 -3.47 -28.53 -21.56
CA LEU A 39 -2.65 -27.49 -20.96
C LEU A 39 -1.60 -28.09 -20.03
N ARG A 40 -0.32 -27.77 -20.29
CA ARG A 40 0.79 -28.17 -19.45
C ARG A 40 1.37 -26.97 -18.69
N PHE A 41 1.53 -27.11 -17.39
CA PHE A 41 2.17 -26.12 -16.54
C PHE A 41 3.69 -26.33 -16.48
N HIS A 42 4.44 -25.26 -16.74
CA HIS A 42 5.89 -25.19 -16.62
C HIS A 42 6.25 -24.27 -15.45
N PRO A 43 6.70 -24.80 -14.31
CA PRO A 43 7.06 -23.98 -13.17
C PRO A 43 8.32 -23.16 -13.47
N ALA A 44 8.35 -21.91 -12.99
CA ALA A 44 9.53 -21.07 -12.97
C ALA A 44 10.26 -21.19 -11.62
N PRO A 45 11.58 -21.04 -11.60
CA PRO A 45 12.31 -20.94 -10.34
C PRO A 45 11.92 -19.65 -9.60
N PRO A 46 12.06 -19.61 -8.26
CA PRO A 46 11.83 -18.38 -7.52
C PRO A 46 12.82 -17.30 -7.97
N PRO A 47 12.39 -16.01 -8.04
CA PRO A 47 13.26 -14.94 -8.52
C PRO A 47 14.46 -14.74 -7.59
N SER A 48 15.61 -14.41 -8.18
CA SER A 48 16.81 -13.98 -7.44
C SER A 48 16.66 -12.53 -6.93
N ASP A 49 17.52 -12.11 -6.02
CA ASP A 49 17.56 -10.73 -5.53
C ASP A 49 17.89 -9.73 -6.67
N ASP A 50 18.77 -10.11 -7.60
CA ASP A 50 19.13 -9.30 -8.76
C ASP A 50 17.94 -9.11 -9.71
N GLU A 51 17.17 -10.16 -9.96
CA GLU A 51 15.95 -10.08 -10.79
C GLU A 51 14.90 -9.19 -10.15
N VAL A 52 14.73 -9.24 -8.82
CA VAL A 52 13.84 -8.35 -8.07
C VAL A 52 14.32 -6.90 -8.17
N GLY A 53 15.62 -6.65 -8.05
CA GLY A 53 16.22 -5.33 -8.23
C GLY A 53 16.01 -4.77 -9.64
N TRP A 54 16.26 -5.57 -10.67
CA TRP A 54 16.03 -5.20 -12.06
C TRP A 54 14.55 -4.92 -12.36
N LEU A 55 13.64 -5.74 -11.82
CA LEU A 55 12.21 -5.53 -11.97
C LEU A 55 11.79 -4.20 -11.32
N LEU A 56 12.24 -3.91 -10.11
CA LEU A 56 11.96 -2.63 -9.43
C LEU A 56 12.44 -1.44 -10.27
N ALA A 57 13.67 -1.48 -10.78
CA ALA A 57 14.21 -0.42 -11.64
C ALA A 57 13.36 -0.22 -12.90
N THR A 58 12.86 -1.32 -13.46
CA THR A 58 12.00 -1.29 -14.65
C THR A 58 10.63 -0.69 -14.34
N VAL A 59 9.98 -1.10 -13.23
CA VAL A 59 8.71 -0.54 -12.76
C VAL A 59 8.85 0.95 -12.51
N ARG A 60 9.87 1.38 -11.75
CA ARG A 60 10.15 2.79 -11.48
C ARG A 60 10.27 3.61 -12.77
N ARG A 61 11.07 3.14 -13.74
CA ARG A 61 11.25 3.81 -15.02
C ARG A 61 9.94 3.96 -15.78
N ARG A 62 9.11 2.90 -15.82
CA ARG A 62 7.80 2.92 -16.50
C ARG A 62 6.81 3.86 -15.81
N VAL A 63 6.75 3.85 -14.48
CA VAL A 63 5.89 4.75 -13.69
C VAL A 63 6.29 6.20 -13.92
N ARG A 64 7.59 6.54 -13.81
CA ARG A 64 8.07 7.91 -14.07
C ARG A 64 7.75 8.38 -15.49
N ARG A 65 7.93 7.51 -16.51
CA ARG A 65 7.56 7.82 -17.90
C ARG A 65 6.06 8.07 -18.03
N LEU A 66 5.23 7.26 -17.38
CA LEU A 66 3.77 7.43 -17.39
C LEU A 66 3.36 8.77 -16.76
N LEU A 67 3.91 9.10 -15.60
CA LEU A 67 3.61 10.35 -14.90
C LEU A 67 4.00 11.57 -15.73
N ARG A 68 5.19 11.57 -16.36
CA ARG A 68 5.61 12.63 -17.28
C ARG A 68 4.65 12.76 -18.48
N ARG A 69 4.28 11.66 -19.13
CA ARG A 69 3.32 11.67 -20.25
C ARG A 69 1.95 12.20 -19.87
N ARG A 70 1.57 12.06 -18.60
CA ARG A 70 0.30 12.56 -18.06
C ARG A 70 0.39 13.99 -17.52
N GLY A 71 1.56 14.63 -17.59
CA GLY A 71 1.80 15.94 -17.00
C GLY A 71 1.70 15.96 -15.47
N LEU A 72 1.90 14.78 -14.82
CA LEU A 72 1.85 14.63 -13.36
C LEU A 72 3.24 14.62 -12.72
N ALA A 73 4.29 14.74 -13.51
CA ALA A 73 5.66 14.94 -13.06
C ALA A 73 6.38 15.81 -14.09
N SER A 74 7.07 16.84 -13.62
CA SER A 74 7.95 17.71 -14.39
C SER A 74 9.38 17.48 -13.93
N ASP A 75 10.34 17.71 -14.82
CA ASP A 75 11.77 17.81 -14.48
C ASP A 75 12.11 19.26 -14.02
N GLU A 76 11.15 20.18 -14.09
CA GLU A 76 11.24 21.55 -13.60
C GLU A 76 10.71 21.63 -12.17
N ASP A 77 11.22 22.55 -11.35
CA ASP A 77 10.81 22.77 -9.96
C ASP A 77 9.36 23.30 -9.80
N VAL A 78 8.62 23.39 -10.90
CA VAL A 78 7.20 23.78 -10.89
C VAL A 78 6.33 22.55 -10.70
N PRO A 79 5.60 22.43 -9.59
CA PRO A 79 4.70 21.31 -9.39
C PRO A 79 3.60 21.32 -10.46
N PRO A 80 3.24 20.14 -11.02
CA PRO A 80 2.14 20.05 -11.96
C PRO A 80 0.81 20.49 -11.30
N PRO A 81 -0.17 20.97 -12.09
CA PRO A 81 -1.46 21.39 -11.54
C PRO A 81 -2.13 20.24 -10.78
N ASP A 82 -2.58 20.54 -9.57
CA ASP A 82 -3.28 19.59 -8.71
C ASP A 82 -4.77 19.53 -9.11
N ARG A 83 -5.11 18.57 -9.97
CA ARG A 83 -6.51 18.35 -10.41
C ARG A 83 -7.45 18.08 -9.25
N LEU A 84 -6.97 17.54 -8.13
CA LEU A 84 -7.81 17.32 -6.96
C LEU A 84 -8.13 18.65 -6.27
N ALA A 85 -7.17 19.59 -6.26
CA ALA A 85 -7.40 20.93 -5.75
C ALA A 85 -8.37 21.73 -6.63
N GLU A 86 -8.34 21.52 -7.95
CA GLU A 86 -9.31 22.11 -8.88
C GLU A 86 -10.74 21.60 -8.61
N GLU A 87 -10.91 20.32 -8.26
CA GLU A 87 -12.20 19.73 -7.94
C GLU A 87 -12.64 20.06 -6.50
N SER A 88 -11.75 20.00 -5.53
CA SER A 88 -12.01 20.24 -4.10
C SER A 88 -10.75 20.51 -3.32
N LEU A 89 -10.54 21.77 -2.93
CA LEU A 89 -9.42 22.17 -2.07
C LEU A 89 -9.40 21.40 -0.73
N ALA A 90 -10.58 21.13 -0.16
CA ALA A 90 -10.69 20.39 1.09
C ALA A 90 -10.19 18.95 0.94
N LEU A 91 -10.59 18.27 -0.13
CA LEU A 91 -10.18 16.89 -0.38
C LEU A 91 -8.69 16.81 -0.75
N ALA A 92 -8.16 17.78 -1.50
CA ALA A 92 -6.73 17.88 -1.77
C ALA A 92 -5.91 18.06 -0.48
N GLY A 93 -6.36 18.95 0.41
CA GLY A 93 -5.74 19.17 1.71
C GLY A 93 -5.77 17.92 2.61
N ILE A 94 -6.91 17.22 2.69
CA ILE A 94 -7.08 15.97 3.43
C ILE A 94 -6.15 14.89 2.86
N THR A 95 -6.08 14.75 1.54
CA THR A 95 -5.25 13.76 0.86
C THR A 95 -3.76 14.02 1.10
N SER A 96 -3.32 15.26 0.93
CA SER A 96 -1.94 15.67 1.16
C SER A 96 -1.51 15.45 2.62
N ALA A 97 -2.32 15.90 3.58
CA ALA A 97 -2.06 15.69 5.00
C ALA A 97 -2.03 14.20 5.36
N SER A 98 -2.89 13.37 4.75
CA SER A 98 -2.92 11.93 4.96
C SER A 98 -1.62 11.26 4.49
N VAL A 99 -1.10 11.62 3.31
CA VAL A 99 0.19 11.12 2.80
C VAL A 99 1.33 11.46 3.76
N LEU A 100 1.33 12.67 4.30
CA LEU A 100 2.36 13.16 5.24
C LEU A 100 2.18 12.66 6.68
N GLY A 101 1.14 11.88 6.97
CA GLY A 101 0.82 11.41 8.32
C GLY A 101 0.40 12.55 9.26
N ARG A 102 -0.17 13.63 8.71
CA ARG A 102 -0.62 14.82 9.45
C ARG A 102 -2.14 14.89 9.52
N ILE A 103 -2.65 15.74 10.40
CA ILE A 103 -4.06 16.12 10.52
C ILE A 103 -4.34 17.26 9.53
N ALA A 104 -5.44 17.17 8.79
CA ALA A 104 -5.83 18.20 7.82
C ALA A 104 -6.77 19.25 8.40
N LEU A 105 -7.70 18.82 9.25
CA LEU A 105 -8.83 19.63 9.71
C LEU A 105 -8.84 19.85 11.22
N GLY A 106 -9.61 20.83 11.65
CA GLY A 106 -9.85 21.09 13.08
C GLY A 106 -8.70 21.84 13.76
N ARG A 107 -8.77 21.84 15.09
CA ARG A 107 -7.87 22.62 15.97
C ARG A 107 -6.40 22.17 15.90
N ARG A 108 -6.16 20.95 15.46
CA ARG A 108 -4.84 20.33 15.33
C ARG A 108 -4.34 20.21 13.89
N ALA A 109 -4.94 20.96 12.96
CA ALA A 109 -4.49 20.96 11.56
C ALA A 109 -2.97 21.20 11.47
N GLY A 110 -2.28 20.41 10.64
CA GLY A 110 -0.82 20.41 10.48
C GLY A 110 -0.07 19.53 11.51
N ALA A 111 -0.67 19.19 12.64
CA ALA A 111 -0.03 18.35 13.64
C ALA A 111 0.08 16.88 13.19
N ARG A 112 0.99 16.14 13.79
CA ARG A 112 1.05 14.68 13.64
C ARG A 112 -0.06 14.00 14.46
N VAL A 113 -0.48 12.82 14.01
CA VAL A 113 -1.38 11.94 14.77
C VAL A 113 -0.71 11.57 16.10
N TRP A 114 -1.46 11.57 17.18
CA TRP A 114 -0.94 11.13 18.49
C TRP A 114 -0.61 9.64 18.48
N ARG A 115 0.54 9.32 19.06
CA ARG A 115 1.09 7.97 19.17
C ARG A 115 1.18 7.57 20.64
N LEU A 116 0.77 6.36 20.96
CA LEU A 116 0.87 5.81 22.32
C LEU A 116 1.80 4.60 22.30
N GLY A 117 2.70 4.54 23.29
CA GLY A 117 3.75 3.52 23.40
C GLY A 117 5.02 3.86 22.59
N HIS A 118 5.13 5.08 22.09
CA HIS A 118 6.31 5.57 21.42
C HIS A 118 7.53 5.61 22.37
N ASP A 119 8.64 5.06 21.92
CA ASP A 119 9.94 5.17 22.55
C ASP A 119 10.83 6.08 21.71
N PRO A 120 11.20 7.28 22.18
CA PRO A 120 12.03 8.22 21.43
C PRO A 120 13.47 7.70 21.16
N GLU A 121 13.94 6.76 22.00
CA GLU A 121 15.27 6.17 21.88
C GLU A 121 15.31 4.89 21.03
N ALA A 122 14.17 4.46 20.49
CA ALA A 122 14.10 3.27 19.64
C ALA A 122 14.94 3.47 18.37
N ALA A 123 15.95 2.64 18.19
CA ALA A 123 16.77 2.63 16.98
C ALA A 123 15.95 2.15 15.77
N TRP A 124 15.94 2.95 14.71
CA TRP A 124 15.33 2.54 13.46
C TRP A 124 16.25 1.54 12.74
N VAL A 125 15.81 0.29 12.64
CA VAL A 125 16.51 -0.75 11.90
C VAL A 125 15.78 -1.00 10.59
N ALA A 126 16.40 -0.63 9.47
CA ALA A 126 15.94 -1.06 8.15
C ALA A 126 16.24 -2.57 8.00
N SER A 127 15.17 -3.38 7.86
CA SER A 127 15.35 -4.82 7.57
C SER A 127 15.32 -5.01 6.05
N THR A 128 16.44 -5.48 5.49
CA THR A 128 16.51 -6.01 4.13
C THR A 128 16.42 -7.52 4.21
N GLY A 129 15.27 -8.08 3.84
CA GLY A 129 15.09 -9.53 3.70
C GLY A 129 15.43 -10.01 2.28
N PRO A 130 15.46 -11.34 2.04
CA PRO A 130 15.66 -11.88 0.70
C PRO A 130 14.50 -11.45 -0.23
N ARG A 131 14.81 -11.27 -1.51
CA ARG A 131 13.87 -10.83 -2.57
C ARG A 131 13.15 -9.53 -2.24
N GLN A 132 13.89 -8.60 -1.68
CA GLN A 132 13.45 -7.24 -1.40
C GLN A 132 14.38 -6.26 -2.09
N ALA A 133 13.81 -5.22 -2.70
CA ALA A 133 14.57 -4.15 -3.32
C ALA A 133 13.95 -2.80 -2.96
N HIS A 134 14.80 -1.79 -2.80
CA HIS A 134 14.42 -0.41 -2.55
C HIS A 134 15.19 0.50 -3.52
N LEU A 135 14.48 1.43 -4.17
CA LEU A 135 15.06 2.36 -5.12
C LEU A 135 14.25 3.66 -5.19
N ASP A 136 14.82 4.78 -4.75
CA ASP A 136 14.22 6.13 -4.83
C ASP A 136 12.75 6.20 -4.37
N GLY A 137 12.46 5.63 -3.20
CA GLY A 137 11.12 5.62 -2.61
C GLY A 137 10.17 4.57 -3.19
N PHE A 138 10.65 3.71 -4.09
CA PHE A 138 9.94 2.53 -4.54
C PHE A 138 10.45 1.31 -3.78
N ASP A 139 9.52 0.48 -3.32
CA ASP A 139 9.81 -0.76 -2.62
C ASP A 139 9.16 -1.94 -3.36
N LEU A 140 9.89 -3.04 -3.49
CA LEU A 140 9.38 -4.30 -4.02
C LEU A 140 9.74 -5.44 -3.07
N HIS A 141 8.75 -6.25 -2.73
CA HIS A 141 8.92 -7.45 -1.91
C HIS A 141 8.31 -8.66 -2.62
N ALA A 142 9.13 -9.64 -2.95
CA ALA A 142 8.75 -10.83 -3.72
C ALA A 142 9.03 -12.15 -2.99
N ASN A 143 9.07 -12.15 -1.65
CA ASN A 143 9.43 -13.33 -0.86
C ASN A 143 8.22 -14.09 -0.28
N VAL A 144 7.02 -13.90 -0.82
CA VAL A 144 5.83 -14.66 -0.41
C VAL A 144 5.52 -15.70 -1.49
N TRP A 145 5.53 -16.96 -1.11
CA TRP A 145 5.18 -18.07 -1.97
C TRP A 145 4.16 -18.99 -1.29
N VAL A 146 3.22 -19.51 -2.08
CA VAL A 146 2.18 -20.43 -1.61
C VAL A 146 2.16 -21.66 -2.52
N PRO A 147 2.48 -22.86 -1.99
CA PRO A 147 2.44 -24.07 -2.79
C PRO A 147 1.02 -24.37 -3.28
N ALA A 148 0.91 -24.95 -4.48
CA ALA A 148 -0.38 -25.31 -5.10
C ALA A 148 -1.25 -26.21 -4.20
N THR A 149 -0.63 -27.02 -3.37
CA THR A 149 -1.32 -27.94 -2.42
C THR A 149 -1.85 -27.24 -1.17
N ASN A 150 -1.42 -25.99 -0.88
CA ASN A 150 -1.80 -25.28 0.34
C ASN A 150 -2.92 -24.25 0.07
N ARG A 151 -4.12 -24.76 -0.21
CA ARG A 151 -5.31 -23.92 -0.48
C ARG A 151 -5.70 -23.04 0.71
N ALA A 152 -5.53 -23.53 1.93
CA ALA A 152 -5.83 -22.75 3.14
C ALA A 152 -4.94 -21.51 3.24
N ARG A 153 -3.66 -21.66 2.95
CA ARG A 153 -2.71 -20.52 2.93
C ARG A 153 -3.02 -19.53 1.82
N LEU A 154 -3.44 -19.99 0.65
CA LEU A 154 -3.88 -19.14 -0.45
C LEU A 154 -5.13 -18.34 -0.06
N GLU A 155 -6.12 -19.00 0.55
CA GLU A 155 -7.32 -18.32 1.04
C GLU A 155 -6.99 -17.25 2.09
N GLU A 156 -6.15 -17.57 3.07
CA GLU A 156 -5.68 -16.61 4.07
C GLU A 156 -5.02 -15.39 3.42
N LEU A 157 -4.17 -15.61 2.41
CA LEU A 157 -3.52 -14.54 1.65
C LEU A 157 -4.55 -13.69 0.89
N CYS A 158 -5.52 -14.29 0.21
CA CYS A 158 -6.59 -13.56 -0.47
C CYS A 158 -7.42 -12.71 0.50
N ARG A 159 -7.78 -13.24 1.67
CA ARG A 159 -8.46 -12.50 2.73
C ARG A 159 -7.61 -11.32 3.23
N TYR A 160 -6.30 -11.51 3.35
CA TYR A 160 -5.38 -10.45 3.72
C TYR A 160 -5.34 -9.34 2.66
N LEU A 161 -5.31 -9.67 1.37
CA LEU A 161 -5.27 -8.72 0.28
C LEU A 161 -6.56 -7.87 0.18
N LEU A 162 -7.70 -8.48 0.46
CA LEU A 162 -9.02 -7.86 0.37
C LEU A 162 -9.51 -7.25 1.70
N ARG A 163 -8.65 -7.22 2.72
CA ARG A 163 -9.02 -6.69 4.04
C ARG A 163 -9.40 -5.21 3.97
N PRO A 164 -10.34 -4.75 4.81
CA PRO A 164 -10.62 -3.33 4.97
C PRO A 164 -9.46 -2.60 5.68
N PRO A 165 -9.36 -1.27 5.52
CA PRO A 165 -8.33 -0.45 6.18
C PRO A 165 -8.37 -0.60 7.72
N VAL A 166 -9.55 -0.77 8.28
CA VAL A 166 -9.75 -0.90 9.73
C VAL A 166 -10.59 -2.13 10.03
N ALA A 167 -10.10 -2.96 10.94
CA ALA A 167 -10.89 -3.99 11.58
C ALA A 167 -11.54 -3.43 12.85
N GLN A 168 -12.82 -3.67 13.03
CA GLN A 168 -13.63 -3.07 14.12
C GLN A 168 -13.10 -3.41 15.51
N ASP A 169 -12.54 -4.61 15.70
CA ASP A 169 -11.94 -5.06 16.97
C ASP A 169 -10.70 -4.25 17.38
N ARG A 170 -10.12 -3.50 16.43
CA ARG A 170 -8.96 -2.63 16.65
C ARG A 170 -9.33 -1.21 17.09
N LEU A 171 -10.60 -0.84 17.00
CA LEU A 171 -11.11 0.48 17.38
C LEU A 171 -11.69 0.43 18.79
N ARG A 172 -11.43 1.49 19.56
CA ARG A 172 -12.06 1.73 20.86
C ARG A 172 -12.34 3.22 21.03
N LEU A 173 -13.53 3.53 21.50
CA LEU A 173 -13.84 4.87 21.97
C LEU A 173 -13.27 5.00 23.41
N THR A 174 -12.56 6.08 23.67
CA THR A 174 -12.02 6.40 24.99
C THR A 174 -13.04 7.21 25.81
N GLY A 175 -12.89 7.24 27.14
CA GLY A 175 -13.84 7.94 28.00
C GLY A 175 -13.91 9.46 27.78
N ASP A 176 -12.91 10.05 27.13
CA ASP A 176 -12.85 11.46 26.73
C ASP A 176 -13.37 11.70 25.29
N GLY A 177 -14.01 10.70 24.67
CA GLY A 177 -14.62 10.81 23.35
C GLY A 177 -13.66 10.68 22.17
N ARG A 178 -12.40 10.33 22.38
CA ARG A 178 -11.43 10.09 21.31
C ARG A 178 -11.52 8.66 20.79
N ILE A 179 -10.96 8.44 19.60
CA ILE A 179 -10.90 7.15 18.93
C ILE A 179 -9.48 6.60 19.03
N ARG A 180 -9.32 5.47 19.72
CA ARG A 180 -8.05 4.75 19.82
C ARG A 180 -8.02 3.61 18.82
N LEU A 181 -7.05 3.63 17.92
CA LEU A 181 -6.75 2.57 16.97
C LEU A 181 -5.55 1.76 17.45
N ARG A 182 -5.72 0.46 17.64
CA ARG A 182 -4.63 -0.47 17.91
C ARG A 182 -3.92 -0.83 16.60
N LEU A 183 -2.61 -0.67 16.53
CA LEU A 183 -1.82 -1.11 15.38
C LEU A 183 -1.77 -2.64 15.30
N LYS A 184 -1.74 -3.20 14.10
CA LYS A 184 -1.61 -4.65 13.89
C LYS A 184 -0.25 -5.15 14.38
N THR A 185 0.79 -4.39 14.09
CA THR A 185 2.17 -4.62 14.54
C THR A 185 2.68 -3.32 15.13
N PRO A 186 3.33 -3.33 16.29
CA PRO A 186 3.99 -2.14 16.81
C PRO A 186 4.97 -1.57 15.78
N TRP A 187 5.08 -0.27 15.71
CA TRP A 187 6.09 0.37 14.88
C TRP A 187 7.49 0.21 15.49
N ALA A 188 8.52 0.47 14.69
CA ALA A 188 9.90 0.37 15.15
C ALA A 188 10.21 1.29 16.36
N ASP A 189 9.49 2.42 16.46
CA ASP A 189 9.56 3.36 17.58
C ASP A 189 8.73 2.92 18.81
N GLY A 190 8.24 1.71 18.86
CA GLY A 190 7.42 1.18 19.96
C GLY A 190 5.94 1.60 19.95
N THR A 191 5.52 2.46 19.01
CA THR A 191 4.11 2.89 18.90
C THR A 191 3.19 1.69 18.73
N ARG A 192 2.19 1.56 19.61
CA ARG A 192 1.20 0.46 19.59
C ARG A 192 -0.22 0.92 19.25
N HIS A 193 -0.51 2.18 19.52
CA HIS A 193 -1.82 2.78 19.28
C HIS A 193 -1.69 4.17 18.69
N LEU A 194 -2.68 4.54 17.90
CA LEU A 194 -2.90 5.90 17.46
C LEU A 194 -4.16 6.44 18.13
N LEU A 195 -4.17 7.73 18.41
CA LEU A 195 -5.29 8.41 19.05
C LEU A 195 -5.74 9.56 18.16
N PHE A 196 -7.04 9.65 17.92
CA PHE A 196 -7.66 10.62 17.03
C PHE A 196 -8.81 11.33 17.72
N GLU A 197 -8.97 12.62 17.46
CA GLU A 197 -10.28 13.26 17.60
C GLU A 197 -11.26 12.67 16.56
N PRO A 198 -12.59 12.68 16.78
CA PRO A 198 -13.53 12.12 15.82
C PRO A 198 -13.41 12.68 14.40
N LEU A 199 -13.21 14.00 14.27
CA LEU A 199 -13.03 14.65 12.97
C LEU A 199 -11.72 14.20 12.27
N GLU A 200 -10.64 14.04 13.04
CA GLU A 200 -9.36 13.56 12.54
C GLU A 200 -9.46 12.12 12.02
N PHE A 201 -10.24 11.28 12.69
CA PHE A 201 -10.47 9.91 12.24
C PHE A 201 -11.28 9.89 10.94
N LEU A 202 -12.33 10.72 10.83
CA LEU A 202 -13.14 10.82 9.61
C LEU A 202 -12.33 11.33 8.42
N GLU A 203 -11.47 12.34 8.59
CA GLU A 203 -10.61 12.80 7.51
C GLU A 203 -9.64 11.71 7.01
N LYS A 204 -9.09 10.87 7.93
CA LYS A 204 -8.26 9.73 7.52
C LYS A 204 -9.05 8.74 6.68
N LEU A 205 -10.28 8.41 7.07
CA LEU A 205 -11.14 7.53 6.29
C LEU A 205 -11.48 8.17 4.92
N ALA A 206 -11.82 9.46 4.89
CA ALA A 206 -12.14 10.17 3.64
C ALA A 206 -10.99 10.12 2.62
N ALA A 207 -9.74 10.29 3.07
CA ALA A 207 -8.56 10.18 2.21
C ALA A 207 -8.41 8.79 1.56
N LEU A 208 -8.94 7.73 2.19
CA LEU A 208 -8.81 6.36 1.71
C LEU A 208 -9.88 5.98 0.67
N ILE A 209 -10.95 6.76 0.54
CA ILE A 209 -12.02 6.49 -0.42
C ILE A 209 -11.48 6.68 -1.83
N PRO A 210 -11.54 5.65 -2.71
CA PRO A 210 -11.16 5.81 -4.09
C PRO A 210 -12.15 6.71 -4.83
N ARG A 211 -11.71 7.35 -5.91
CA ARG A 211 -12.63 8.02 -6.82
C ARG A 211 -13.59 7.00 -7.43
N ALA A 212 -14.76 7.47 -7.84
CA ALA A 212 -15.73 6.65 -8.58
C ALA A 212 -15.06 6.03 -9.82
N HIS A 213 -15.50 4.84 -10.18
CA HIS A 213 -15.01 4.07 -11.35
C HIS A 213 -13.54 3.61 -11.29
N VAL A 214 -12.89 3.67 -10.13
CA VAL A 214 -11.56 3.09 -9.95
C VAL A 214 -11.67 1.64 -9.51
N ASN A 215 -11.24 0.71 -10.36
CA ASN A 215 -11.14 -0.70 -10.00
C ASN A 215 -9.90 -0.90 -9.12
N LEU A 216 -10.11 -1.48 -7.94
CA LEU A 216 -9.02 -1.82 -7.01
C LEU A 216 -8.54 -3.27 -7.15
N VAL A 217 -9.20 -4.07 -7.99
CA VAL A 217 -8.82 -5.46 -8.29
C VAL A 217 -8.70 -5.61 -9.80
N LEU A 218 -7.53 -6.02 -10.26
CA LEU A 218 -7.18 -6.14 -11.67
C LEU A 218 -6.74 -7.57 -11.97
N TYR A 219 -7.22 -8.11 -13.08
CA TYR A 219 -6.85 -9.42 -13.62
C TYR A 219 -6.07 -9.24 -14.92
N HIS A 220 -4.98 -9.94 -15.07
CA HIS A 220 -4.11 -9.90 -16.25
C HIS A 220 -3.70 -11.30 -16.71
#